data_ab9a36f4cd96cf4131b812dda12e8f22
#
_entry.id   ab9a36f4cd96cf4131b812dda12e8f22
#
_cell.length_a   1.000
_cell.length_b   1.000
_cell.length_c   1.000
_cell.angle_alpha   90.00
_cell.angle_beta   90.00
_cell.angle_gamma   90.00
#
_symmetry.space_group_name_H-M   'P 1'
#
loop_
_entity.id
_entity.type
_entity.pdbx_description
1 polymer ?
#
loop_
_entity_poly.entity_id
_entity_poly.type
_entity_poly.pdbx_seq_one_letter_code
_entity_poly.pdbx_strand_id
1 'polypeptide(L)'
;MISIKDIELVQSKWGKNLIKIGSLKKDRESCEKATEDMLNELYAFDLGEVLFKPTKAAKIQFRLNFEAAKSYFIAGNDNYKEDTGFAFQPWIQVKFENVSVIVNEESAIAMGNYFFTDPNGIKVKIEYTFLYIQDSKGNLRIILHHSSFPFNDEAYFN
;
A
#
# COMPACT_ATOMS: atom_id res chain seq x y z
N MET A 1 8.87 2.27 22.36
CA MET A 1 9.04 0.87 21.94
C MET A 1 7.87 0.50 21.05
N ILE A 2 8.14 -0.01 19.85
CA ILE A 2 7.10 -0.42 18.89
C ILE A 2 6.32 -1.63 19.44
N SER A 3 5.01 -1.63 19.25
CA SER A 3 4.14 -2.75 19.63
C SER A 3 3.38 -3.29 18.39
N ILE A 4 2.86 -4.51 18.50
CA ILE A 4 2.00 -5.09 17.45
C ILE A 4 0.78 -4.18 17.20
N LYS A 5 0.25 -3.58 18.26
CA LYS A 5 -0.89 -2.65 18.17
C LYS A 5 -0.59 -1.40 17.32
N ASP A 6 0.64 -0.89 17.37
CA ASP A 6 1.06 0.24 16.55
C ASP A 6 1.08 -0.14 15.07
N ILE A 7 1.52 -1.35 14.77
CA ILE A 7 1.54 -1.90 13.41
C ILE A 7 0.12 -2.08 12.87
N GLU A 8 -0.77 -2.68 13.65
CA GLU A 8 -2.18 -2.84 13.30
C GLU A 8 -2.88 -1.50 13.06
N LEU A 9 -2.51 -0.46 13.84
CA LEU A 9 -3.03 0.89 13.66
C LEU A 9 -2.58 1.50 12.34
N VAL A 10 -1.31 1.38 11.97
CA VAL A 10 -0.77 1.84 10.68
C VAL A 10 -1.42 1.10 9.51
N GLN A 11 -1.59 -0.21 9.62
CA GLN A 11 -2.28 -1.03 8.62
C GLN A 11 -3.74 -0.59 8.45
N SER A 12 -4.45 -0.34 9.55
CA SER A 12 -5.82 0.17 9.53
C SER A 12 -5.91 1.55 8.87
N LYS A 13 -4.97 2.45 9.18
CA LYS A 13 -4.88 3.77 8.53
C LYS A 13 -4.65 3.64 7.03
N TRP A 14 -3.75 2.75 6.62
CA TRP A 14 -3.47 2.49 5.21
C TRP A 14 -4.75 2.07 4.46
N GLY A 15 -5.48 1.10 4.98
CA GLY A 15 -6.74 0.64 4.38
C GLY A 15 -7.81 1.72 4.28
N LYS A 16 -7.99 2.50 5.35
CA LYS A 16 -8.95 3.61 5.38
C LYS A 16 -8.60 4.72 4.39
N ASN A 17 -7.31 5.06 4.28
CA ASN A 17 -6.85 6.06 3.31
C ASN A 17 -7.06 5.58 1.87
N LEU A 18 -6.79 4.31 1.57
CA LEU A 18 -7.04 3.74 0.24
C LEU A 18 -8.52 3.88 -0.16
N ILE A 19 -9.43 3.53 0.73
CA ILE A 19 -10.88 3.66 0.50
C ILE A 19 -11.27 5.12 0.30
N LYS A 20 -10.75 6.04 1.14
CA LYS A 20 -10.99 7.47 1.02
C LYS A 20 -10.54 8.01 -0.35
N ILE A 21 -9.32 7.67 -0.79
CA ILE A 21 -8.80 8.08 -2.09
C ILE A 21 -9.72 7.60 -3.21
N GLY A 22 -10.13 6.35 -3.18
CA GLY A 22 -11.06 5.79 -4.17
C GLY A 22 -12.40 6.51 -4.23
N SER A 23 -12.92 6.95 -3.09
CA SER A 23 -14.17 7.72 -3.01
C SER A 23 -14.07 9.11 -3.64
N LEU A 24 -12.86 9.65 -3.76
CA LEU A 24 -12.58 10.97 -4.33
C LEU A 24 -12.24 10.92 -5.83
N LYS A 25 -12.41 9.79 -6.49
CA LYS A 25 -12.04 9.58 -7.90
C LYS A 25 -12.55 10.67 -8.86
N LYS A 26 -13.72 11.24 -8.58
CA LYS A 26 -14.34 12.27 -9.44
C LYS A 26 -13.84 13.69 -9.19
N ASP A 27 -13.14 13.91 -8.09
CA ASP A 27 -12.50 15.17 -7.71
C ASP A 27 -10.99 14.99 -7.69
N ARG A 28 -10.33 15.29 -8.82
CA ARG A 28 -8.90 15.05 -9.01
C ARG A 28 -8.05 15.77 -7.97
N GLU A 29 -8.34 17.01 -7.66
CA GLU A 29 -7.58 17.82 -6.70
C GLU A 29 -7.65 17.21 -5.30
N SER A 30 -8.86 16.91 -4.81
CA SER A 30 -9.05 16.26 -3.51
C SER A 30 -8.43 14.87 -3.47
N CYS A 31 -8.50 14.12 -4.58
CA CYS A 31 -7.91 12.79 -4.70
C CYS A 31 -6.37 12.84 -4.62
N GLU A 32 -5.74 13.77 -5.33
CA GLU A 32 -4.29 13.99 -5.28
C GLU A 32 -3.84 14.37 -3.87
N LYS A 33 -4.52 15.34 -3.26
CA LYS A 33 -4.22 15.74 -1.88
C LYS A 33 -4.32 14.59 -0.90
N ALA A 34 -5.39 13.80 -0.95
CA ALA A 34 -5.57 12.66 -0.06
C ALA A 34 -4.48 11.59 -0.27
N THR A 35 -4.04 11.38 -1.51
CA THR A 35 -2.95 10.44 -1.83
C THR A 35 -1.61 10.94 -1.30
N GLU A 36 -1.30 12.22 -1.51
CA GLU A 36 -0.09 12.85 -0.99
C GLU A 36 -0.06 12.83 0.53
N ASP A 37 -1.18 13.13 1.20
CA ASP A 37 -1.30 13.05 2.66
C ASP A 37 -1.03 11.63 3.17
N MET A 38 -1.60 10.60 2.52
CA MET A 38 -1.34 9.19 2.85
C MET A 38 0.14 8.82 2.68
N LEU A 39 0.74 9.18 1.54
CA LEU A 39 2.14 8.86 1.26
C LEU A 39 3.08 9.57 2.23
N ASN A 40 2.82 10.83 2.55
CA ASN A 40 3.62 11.61 3.49
C ASN A 40 3.47 11.11 4.94
N GLU A 41 2.28 10.65 5.33
CA GLU A 41 2.05 10.12 6.68
C GLU A 41 2.64 8.72 6.87
N LEU A 42 2.40 7.82 5.89
CA LEU A 42 2.67 6.38 6.08
C LEU A 42 3.95 5.88 5.44
N TYR A 43 4.44 6.50 4.38
CA TYR A 43 5.66 6.08 3.68
C TYR A 43 6.83 7.04 3.94
N ALA A 44 8.03 6.51 4.01
CA ALA A 44 9.24 7.26 4.37
C ALA A 44 9.96 7.87 3.14
N PHE A 45 9.23 8.30 2.10
CA PHE A 45 9.83 8.90 0.89
C PHE A 45 10.61 10.19 1.18
N ASP A 46 10.29 10.90 2.26
CA ASP A 46 11.02 12.08 2.73
C ASP A 46 12.39 11.72 3.36
N LEU A 47 12.59 10.47 3.74
CA LEU A 47 13.85 9.97 4.33
C LEU A 47 14.74 9.28 3.27
N GLY A 48 14.22 9.00 2.08
CA GLY A 48 14.96 8.34 0.99
C GLY A 48 14.08 7.44 0.13
N GLU A 49 14.71 6.46 -0.52
CA GLU A 49 13.98 5.46 -1.29
C GLU A 49 13.12 4.57 -0.38
N VAL A 50 11.94 4.22 -0.87
CA VAL A 50 11.11 3.16 -0.30
C VAL A 50 11.11 1.98 -1.27
N LEU A 51 11.37 0.79 -0.77
CA LEU A 51 11.33 -0.42 -1.57
C LEU A 51 9.88 -0.86 -1.75
N PHE A 52 9.21 -0.22 -2.71
CA PHE A 52 7.81 -0.48 -3.01
C PHE A 52 7.64 -1.25 -4.32
N LYS A 53 7.19 -2.50 -4.19
CA LYS A 53 6.75 -3.34 -5.32
C LYS A 53 5.24 -3.57 -5.16
N PRO A 54 4.39 -2.76 -5.83
CA PRO A 54 2.94 -2.90 -5.73
C PRO A 54 2.41 -4.14 -6.45
N THR A 55 1.18 -4.53 -6.15
CA THR A 55 0.56 -5.77 -6.62
C THR A 55 0.45 -5.86 -8.14
N LYS A 56 -0.01 -4.79 -8.79
CA LYS A 56 -0.39 -4.78 -10.21
C LYS A 56 0.60 -4.05 -11.13
N ALA A 57 1.79 -3.76 -10.67
CA ALA A 57 2.83 -3.17 -11.52
C ALA A 57 3.61 -4.29 -12.23
N ALA A 58 3.68 -4.24 -13.55
CA ALA A 58 4.27 -5.29 -14.39
C ALA A 58 5.42 -4.80 -15.26
N LYS A 59 5.34 -3.62 -15.85
CA LYS A 59 6.36 -3.03 -16.72
C LYS A 59 7.40 -2.27 -15.91
N ILE A 60 6.95 -1.35 -15.07
CA ILE A 60 7.76 -0.64 -14.09
C ILE A 60 7.33 -1.14 -12.72
N GLN A 61 7.89 -2.26 -12.31
CA GLN A 61 7.44 -3.03 -11.14
C GLN A 61 7.75 -2.34 -9.81
N PHE A 62 8.92 -1.67 -9.72
CA PHE A 62 9.43 -1.10 -8.48
C PHE A 62 9.22 0.40 -8.48
N ARG A 63 8.53 0.90 -7.46
CA ARG A 63 8.09 2.28 -7.33
C ARG A 63 8.85 2.96 -6.18
N LEU A 64 10.10 3.34 -6.43
CA LEU A 64 11.07 3.71 -5.40
C LEU A 64 11.00 5.18 -4.96
N ASN A 65 10.16 5.98 -5.59
CA ASN A 65 9.98 7.39 -5.26
C ASN A 65 8.51 7.79 -5.13
N PHE A 66 8.27 8.94 -4.56
CA PHE A 66 6.94 9.47 -4.26
C PHE A 66 6.02 9.52 -5.48
N GLU A 67 6.48 10.09 -6.60
CA GLU A 67 5.67 10.23 -7.82
C GLU A 67 5.31 8.88 -8.45
N ALA A 68 6.23 7.91 -8.41
CA ALA A 68 5.99 6.56 -8.88
C ALA A 68 4.92 5.84 -8.04
N ALA A 69 4.96 6.00 -6.72
CA ALA A 69 3.96 5.46 -5.80
C ALA A 69 2.60 6.15 -5.96
N LYS A 70 2.57 7.49 -6.07
CA LYS A 70 1.36 8.27 -6.31
C LYS A 70 0.65 7.81 -7.58
N SER A 71 1.40 7.63 -8.68
CA SER A 71 0.84 7.13 -9.94
C SER A 71 0.19 5.75 -9.79
N TYR A 72 0.80 4.84 -9.06
CA TYR A 72 0.20 3.53 -8.83
C TYR A 72 -1.20 3.62 -8.20
N PHE A 73 -1.37 4.49 -7.21
CA PHE A 73 -2.64 4.61 -6.49
C PHE A 73 -3.74 5.32 -7.30
N ILE A 74 -3.40 6.34 -8.08
CA ILE A 74 -4.40 7.22 -8.72
C ILE A 74 -4.21 7.45 -10.21
N ALA A 75 -3.24 6.79 -10.84
CA ALA A 75 -2.91 6.93 -12.27
C ALA A 75 -2.60 8.39 -12.69
N GLY A 76 -2.53 8.63 -13.99
CA GLY A 76 -2.44 9.98 -14.55
C GLY A 76 -1.00 10.54 -14.72
N ASN A 77 0.03 9.71 -14.51
CA ASN A 77 1.41 10.06 -14.81
C ASN A 77 1.88 9.35 -16.08
N ASP A 78 2.28 10.09 -17.11
CA ASP A 78 2.67 9.56 -18.41
C ASP A 78 3.90 8.65 -18.38
N ASN A 79 4.72 8.74 -17.33
CA ASN A 79 5.85 7.84 -17.12
C ASN A 79 5.41 6.41 -16.70
N TYR A 80 4.18 6.26 -16.22
CA TYR A 80 3.63 5.01 -15.70
C TYR A 80 2.29 4.68 -16.38
N LYS A 81 2.31 4.56 -17.71
CA LYS A 81 1.09 4.38 -18.54
C LYS A 81 0.32 3.08 -18.26
N GLU A 82 0.94 2.11 -17.59
CA GLU A 82 0.26 0.89 -17.16
C GLU A 82 -0.70 1.10 -15.97
N ASP A 83 -0.57 2.22 -15.26
CA ASP A 83 -1.33 2.47 -14.05
C ASP A 83 -2.79 2.81 -14.37
N THR A 84 -3.69 2.13 -13.69
CA THR A 84 -5.14 2.38 -13.78
C THR A 84 -5.71 3.01 -12.51
N GLY A 85 -4.85 3.18 -11.48
CA GLY A 85 -5.24 3.66 -10.17
C GLY A 85 -5.77 2.52 -9.28
N PHE A 86 -4.90 1.91 -8.49
CA PHE A 86 -5.31 0.81 -7.61
C PHE A 86 -6.40 1.22 -6.62
N ALA A 87 -6.38 2.47 -6.14
CA ALA A 87 -7.40 3.01 -5.26
C ALA A 87 -8.75 3.22 -5.96
N PHE A 88 -8.76 3.29 -7.28
CA PHE A 88 -9.98 3.53 -8.08
C PHE A 88 -10.80 2.28 -8.34
N GLN A 89 -10.27 1.11 -8.09
CA GLN A 89 -11.11 -0.05 -7.93
C GLN A 89 -12.00 0.22 -6.73
N PRO A 90 -13.32 0.04 -6.82
CA PRO A 90 -14.21 0.52 -5.76
C PRO A 90 -14.13 -0.39 -4.54
N TRP A 91 -13.08 -0.22 -3.76
CA TRP A 91 -12.92 -0.94 -2.50
C TRP A 91 -13.80 -0.36 -1.40
N ILE A 92 -14.51 -1.21 -0.67
CA ILE A 92 -15.34 -0.83 0.48
C ILE A 92 -14.74 -1.30 1.80
N GLN A 93 -13.82 -2.27 1.76
CA GLN A 93 -13.13 -2.78 2.94
C GLN A 93 -11.73 -3.27 2.58
N VAL A 94 -10.78 -3.00 3.45
CA VAL A 94 -9.43 -3.58 3.45
C VAL A 94 -9.17 -4.19 4.81
N LYS A 95 -9.00 -5.52 4.86
CA LYS A 95 -8.73 -6.25 6.11
C LYS A 95 -7.33 -6.85 6.06
N PHE A 96 -6.49 -6.48 7.02
CA PHE A 96 -5.16 -7.07 7.21
C PHE A 96 -5.23 -8.30 8.11
N GLU A 97 -4.51 -9.34 7.74
CA GLU A 97 -4.28 -10.53 8.56
C GLU A 97 -2.79 -10.82 8.62
N ASN A 98 -2.13 -10.36 9.69
CA ASN A 98 -0.72 -10.66 9.94
C ASN A 98 -0.55 -12.14 10.25
N VAL A 99 0.29 -12.83 9.47
CA VAL A 99 0.72 -14.20 9.80
C VAL A 99 1.79 -14.15 10.90
N SER A 100 2.71 -13.21 10.77
CA SER A 100 3.75 -12.97 11.77
C SER A 100 4.24 -11.53 11.73
N VAL A 101 4.68 -11.06 12.89
CA VAL A 101 5.29 -9.74 13.07
C VAL A 101 6.56 -9.90 13.89
N ILE A 102 7.67 -9.36 13.39
CA ILE A 102 8.94 -9.26 14.12
C ILE A 102 9.11 -7.80 14.53
N VAL A 103 9.28 -7.55 15.81
CA VAL A 103 9.48 -6.21 16.36
C VAL A 103 10.89 -6.10 16.91
N ASN A 104 11.62 -5.06 16.47
CA ASN A 104 12.90 -4.63 16.99
C ASN A 104 12.75 -3.26 17.70
N GLU A 105 13.82 -2.69 18.22
CA GLU A 105 13.79 -1.41 18.96
C GLU A 105 13.22 -0.27 18.11
N GLU A 106 13.67 -0.13 16.86
CA GLU A 106 13.34 0.99 15.96
C GLU A 106 12.66 0.56 14.65
N SER A 107 12.38 -0.73 14.48
CA SER A 107 11.79 -1.27 13.26
C SER A 107 10.86 -2.44 13.54
N ALA A 108 9.98 -2.73 12.59
CA ALA A 108 9.13 -3.90 12.62
C ALA A 108 8.89 -4.44 11.20
N ILE A 109 8.81 -5.76 11.09
CA ILE A 109 8.49 -6.45 9.85
C ILE A 109 7.19 -7.21 10.04
N ALA A 110 6.24 -7.02 9.13
CA ALA A 110 4.98 -7.75 9.13
C ALA A 110 4.78 -8.46 7.80
N MET A 111 4.36 -9.70 7.86
CA MET A 111 4.02 -10.51 6.70
C MET A 111 2.65 -11.15 6.88
N GLY A 112 1.85 -11.18 5.84
CA GLY A 112 0.52 -11.79 5.88
C GLY A 112 -0.27 -11.55 4.60
N ASN A 113 -1.59 -11.60 4.75
CA ASN A 113 -2.53 -11.33 3.68
C ASN A 113 -3.39 -10.11 4.02
N TYR A 114 -3.77 -9.35 3.00
CA TYR A 114 -4.86 -8.41 3.12
C TYR A 114 -5.95 -8.74 2.08
N PHE A 115 -7.18 -8.51 2.50
CA PHE A 115 -8.37 -8.82 1.72
C PHE A 115 -9.05 -7.52 1.35
N PHE A 116 -9.23 -7.31 0.05
CA PHE A 116 -9.90 -6.16 -0.52
C PHE A 116 -11.30 -6.58 -0.93
N THR A 117 -12.32 -5.93 -0.38
CA THR A 117 -13.71 -6.24 -0.72
C THR A 117 -14.27 -5.13 -1.59
N ASP A 118 -14.86 -5.51 -2.72
CA ASP A 118 -15.57 -4.61 -3.63
C ASP A 118 -17.04 -4.40 -3.22
N PRO A 119 -17.79 -3.47 -3.85
CA PRO A 119 -19.21 -3.23 -3.53
C PRO A 119 -20.14 -4.43 -3.74
N ASN A 120 -19.73 -5.42 -4.53
CA ASN A 120 -20.50 -6.65 -4.75
C ASN A 120 -20.19 -7.74 -3.72
N GLY A 121 -19.30 -7.45 -2.77
CA GLY A 121 -18.87 -8.40 -1.76
C GLY A 121 -17.78 -9.38 -2.21
N ILE A 122 -17.23 -9.19 -3.41
CA ILE A 122 -16.12 -10.00 -3.92
C ILE A 122 -14.86 -9.63 -3.16
N LYS A 123 -14.17 -10.64 -2.62
CA LYS A 123 -12.91 -10.47 -1.88
C LYS A 123 -11.73 -10.88 -2.73
N VAL A 124 -10.74 -9.99 -2.82
CA VAL A 124 -9.46 -10.26 -3.46
C VAL A 124 -8.41 -10.45 -2.37
N LYS A 125 -7.77 -11.62 -2.37
CA LYS A 125 -6.67 -11.95 -1.46
C LYS A 125 -5.35 -11.55 -2.08
N ILE A 126 -4.54 -10.79 -1.34
CA ILE A 126 -3.22 -10.33 -1.75
C ILE A 126 -2.25 -10.57 -0.60
N GLU A 127 -1.03 -10.98 -0.91
CA GLU A 127 0.07 -11.17 0.03
C GLU A 127 0.82 -9.87 0.23
N TYR A 128 1.34 -9.63 1.44
CA TYR A 128 2.19 -8.48 1.71
C TYR A 128 3.37 -8.83 2.62
N THR A 129 4.41 -8.03 2.44
CA THR A 129 5.50 -7.84 3.39
C THR A 129 5.73 -6.35 3.56
N PHE A 130 5.66 -5.88 4.80
CA PHE A 130 5.97 -4.51 5.18
C PHE A 130 7.17 -4.48 6.11
N LEU A 131 8.06 -3.51 5.90
CA LEU A 131 9.03 -3.10 6.92
C LEU A 131 8.71 -1.66 7.31
N TYR A 132 8.56 -1.45 8.61
CA TYR A 132 8.34 -0.16 9.23
C TYR A 132 9.57 0.27 10.00
N ILE A 133 9.87 1.57 9.96
CA ILE A 133 10.84 2.22 10.84
C ILE A 133 10.15 3.28 11.68
N GLN A 134 10.71 3.58 12.83
CA GLN A 134 10.24 4.69 13.65
C GLN A 134 10.99 5.95 13.23
N ASP A 135 10.25 7.02 12.89
CA ASP A 135 10.83 8.32 12.59
C ASP A 135 11.23 9.07 13.87
N SER A 136 11.90 10.24 13.73
CA SER A 136 12.34 11.05 14.85
C SER A 136 11.20 11.56 15.76
N LYS A 137 9.96 11.49 15.31
CA LYS A 137 8.75 11.87 16.06
C LYS A 137 8.06 10.66 16.70
N GLY A 138 8.60 9.47 16.49
CA GLY A 138 8.03 8.24 17.01
C GLY A 138 6.93 7.61 16.13
N ASN A 139 6.68 8.12 14.93
CA ASN A 139 5.69 7.54 14.01
C ASN A 139 6.30 6.37 13.23
N LEU A 140 5.51 5.34 13.01
CA LEU A 140 5.90 4.24 12.12
C LEU A 140 5.71 4.64 10.66
N ARG A 141 6.80 4.49 9.88
CA ARG A 141 6.86 4.83 8.47
C ARG A 141 7.29 3.62 7.65
N ILE A 142 6.66 3.38 6.52
CA ILE A 142 6.94 2.26 5.62
C ILE A 142 8.18 2.56 4.81
N ILE A 143 9.18 1.66 4.83
CA ILE A 143 10.37 1.69 3.94
C ILE A 143 10.43 0.49 3.01
N LEU A 144 9.63 -0.54 3.24
CA LEU A 144 9.44 -1.67 2.33
C LEU A 144 7.97 -2.06 2.30
N HIS A 145 7.43 -2.19 1.10
CA HIS A 145 6.09 -2.70 0.85
C HIS A 145 6.13 -3.57 -0.41
N HIS A 146 6.17 -4.86 -0.22
CA HIS A 146 6.08 -5.84 -1.31
C HIS A 146 4.70 -6.49 -1.27
N SER A 147 4.03 -6.48 -2.40
CA SER A 147 2.68 -6.97 -2.56
C SER A 147 2.54 -7.79 -3.84
N SER A 148 1.89 -8.95 -3.73
CA SER A 148 1.69 -9.88 -4.86
C SER A 148 0.41 -10.69 -4.70
N PHE A 149 -0.15 -11.14 -5.82
CA PHE A 149 -1.16 -12.19 -5.78
C PHE A 149 -0.54 -13.52 -5.33
N PRO A 150 -1.30 -14.37 -4.65
CA PRO A 150 -0.89 -15.76 -4.44
C PRO A 150 -0.54 -16.43 -5.77
N PHE A 151 0.41 -17.35 -5.73
CA PHE A 151 0.80 -18.11 -6.92
C PHE A 151 -0.43 -18.76 -7.59
N ASN A 152 -0.49 -18.67 -8.90
CA ASN A 152 -1.52 -19.29 -9.71
C ASN A 152 -0.89 -20.15 -10.79
N ASP A 153 -1.00 -21.48 -10.65
CA ASP A 153 -0.42 -22.48 -11.55
C ASP A 153 -0.94 -22.32 -12.99
N GLU A 154 -2.21 -21.98 -13.16
CA GLU A 154 -2.84 -21.84 -14.46
C GLU A 154 -2.19 -20.76 -15.33
N ALA A 155 -1.56 -19.76 -14.72
CA ALA A 155 -0.87 -18.69 -15.45
C ALA A 155 0.45 -19.13 -16.10
N TYR A 156 1.03 -20.28 -15.69
CA TYR A 156 2.33 -20.75 -16.14
C TYR A 156 2.29 -21.95 -17.10
N PHE A 157 1.15 -22.62 -17.19
CA PHE A 157 1.02 -23.87 -17.94
C PHE A 157 0.01 -23.79 -19.11
N ASN A 158 -0.48 -22.59 -19.44
CA ASN A 158 -1.37 -22.33 -20.59
C ASN A 158 -0.66 -21.61 -21.73
#